data_3c0e011b14b43f05201f3c7932128ba4
#
_entry.id   3c0e011b14b43f05201f3c7932128ba4
#
_cell.length_a   1.000
_cell.length_b   1.000
_cell.length_c   1.000
_cell.angle_alpha   90.00
_cell.angle_beta   90.00
_cell.angle_gamma   90.00
#
_symmetry.space_group_name_H-M   'P 1'
#
loop_
_entity.id
_entity.type
_entity.pdbx_description
1 polymer ?
#
loop_
_entity_poly.entity_id
_entity_poly.type
_entity_poly.pdbx_seq_one_letter_code
_entity_poly.pdbx_strand_id
1 'polypeptide(L)'
;GDVYKRQGGDPRAPHLRVMSEKLTKLTGKPELYDMSVKIHDMIVEQKKLPANVDFFSASVYDSLGIEHDLFTPIFAVSRTSGWVAHILEQYANNRLIRPRAEYVGPDMQKYVPINER
;
A
#
# COMPACT_ATOMS: atom_id res chain seq x y z
N GLY A 1 -5.56 -9.98 2.49
CA GLY A 1 -5.41 -9.01 1.42
C GLY A 1 -4.31 -9.33 0.41
N ASP A 2 -3.12 -9.72 0.88
CA ASP A 2 -1.94 -9.89 0.00
C ASP A 2 -1.96 -11.13 -0.89
N VAL A 3 -2.66 -12.17 -0.52
CA VAL A 3 -2.72 -13.42 -1.31
C VAL A 3 -3.47 -13.19 -2.63
N TYR A 4 -4.55 -12.42 -2.63
CA TYR A 4 -5.29 -12.07 -3.85
C TYR A 4 -4.48 -11.21 -4.81
N LYS A 5 -3.70 -10.28 -4.30
CA LYS A 5 -2.84 -9.39 -5.11
C LYS A 5 -1.72 -10.16 -5.80
N ARG A 6 -1.22 -11.23 -5.18
CA ARG A 6 -0.14 -12.05 -5.75
C ARG A 6 -0.59 -12.99 -6.85
N GLN A 7 -1.86 -13.42 -6.87
CA GLN A 7 -2.38 -14.38 -7.84
C GLN A 7 -2.98 -13.76 -9.09
N GLY A 8 -3.56 -12.55 -9.01
CA GLY A 8 -4.25 -11.91 -10.13
C GLY A 8 -3.89 -10.45 -10.38
N GLY A 9 -3.00 -9.87 -9.58
CA GLY A 9 -2.69 -8.44 -9.63
C GLY A 9 -3.76 -7.57 -8.95
N ASP A 10 -3.45 -6.29 -8.83
CA ASP A 10 -4.38 -5.30 -8.28
C ASP A 10 -5.35 -4.84 -9.38
N PRO A 11 -6.67 -5.02 -9.22
CA PRO A 11 -7.65 -4.66 -10.25
C PRO A 11 -7.68 -3.16 -10.58
N ARG A 12 -7.11 -2.31 -9.72
CA ARG A 12 -7.02 -0.86 -9.95
C ARG A 12 -5.82 -0.48 -10.83
N ALA A 13 -4.76 -1.30 -10.85
CA ALA A 13 -3.55 -1.00 -11.59
C ALA A 13 -3.77 -0.82 -13.11
N PRO A 14 -4.59 -1.62 -13.82
CA PRO A 14 -4.89 -1.39 -15.23
C PRO A 14 -5.58 -0.05 -15.50
N HIS A 15 -6.50 0.37 -14.63
CA HIS A 15 -7.18 1.66 -14.76
C HIS A 15 -6.21 2.83 -14.58
N LEU A 16 -5.35 2.75 -13.57
CA LEU A 16 -4.32 3.78 -13.33
C LEU A 16 -3.27 3.80 -14.46
N ARG A 17 -2.93 2.67 -15.05
CA ARG A 17 -2.06 2.62 -16.23
C ARG A 17 -2.63 3.44 -17.39
N VAL A 18 -3.92 3.25 -17.69
CA VAL A 18 -4.61 4.03 -18.75
C VAL A 18 -4.68 5.51 -18.40
N MET A 19 -4.95 5.85 -17.15
CA MET A 19 -4.96 7.24 -16.69
C MET A 19 -3.57 7.87 -16.80
N SER A 20 -2.54 7.17 -16.37
CA SER A 20 -1.13 7.59 -16.48
C SER A 20 -0.77 7.90 -17.94
N GLU A 21 -1.09 7.00 -18.87
CA GLU A 21 -0.84 7.21 -20.28
C GLU A 21 -1.48 8.50 -20.82
N LYS A 22 -2.75 8.70 -20.51
CA LYS A 22 -3.50 9.88 -20.99
C LYS A 22 -2.95 11.17 -20.37
N LEU A 23 -2.74 11.19 -19.06
CA LEU A 23 -2.31 12.40 -18.35
C LEU A 23 -0.89 12.80 -18.71
N THR A 24 0.05 11.85 -18.78
CA THR A 24 1.42 12.15 -19.15
C THR A 24 1.53 12.72 -20.57
N LYS A 25 0.70 12.24 -21.51
CA LYS A 25 0.61 12.81 -22.86
C LYS A 25 0.04 14.22 -22.84
N LEU A 26 -1.03 14.47 -22.07
CA LEU A 26 -1.67 15.78 -21.96
C LEU A 26 -0.74 16.83 -21.32
N THR A 27 0.08 16.43 -20.36
CA THR A 27 0.99 17.32 -19.64
C THR A 27 2.38 17.45 -20.32
N GLY A 28 2.58 16.77 -21.44
CA GLY A 28 3.83 16.83 -22.20
C GLY A 28 5.01 16.09 -21.55
N LYS A 29 4.72 15.10 -20.70
CA LYS A 29 5.73 14.25 -20.03
C LYS A 29 5.52 12.76 -20.35
N PRO A 30 5.40 12.34 -21.63
CA PRO A 30 5.13 10.95 -21.99
C PRO A 30 6.22 9.99 -21.52
N GLU A 31 7.43 10.45 -21.33
CA GLU A 31 8.58 9.68 -20.84
C GLU A 31 8.35 9.08 -19.45
N LEU A 32 7.53 9.70 -18.59
CA LEU A 32 7.19 9.15 -17.29
C LEU A 32 6.37 7.86 -17.42
N TYR A 33 5.41 7.83 -18.35
CA TYR A 33 4.64 6.64 -18.63
C TYR A 33 5.53 5.56 -19.26
N ASP A 34 6.32 5.91 -20.27
CA ASP A 34 7.19 4.95 -20.97
C ASP A 34 8.18 4.29 -20.02
N MET A 35 8.77 5.06 -19.11
CA MET A 35 9.67 4.56 -18.07
C MET A 35 8.92 3.62 -17.11
N SER A 36 7.73 4.01 -16.66
CA SER A 36 6.92 3.17 -15.77
C SER A 36 6.56 1.84 -16.43
N VAL A 37 6.18 1.85 -17.71
CA VAL A 37 5.87 0.62 -18.44
C VAL A 37 7.09 -0.29 -18.56
N LYS A 38 8.26 0.25 -18.92
CA LYS A 38 9.50 -0.54 -19.01
C LYS A 38 9.87 -1.20 -17.70
N ILE A 39 9.77 -0.45 -16.59
CA ILE A 39 10.04 -0.99 -15.24
C ILE A 39 9.02 -2.09 -14.91
N HIS A 40 7.74 -1.83 -15.13
CA HIS A 40 6.67 -2.80 -14.88
C HIS A 40 6.92 -4.10 -15.64
N ASP A 41 7.13 -4.01 -16.94
CA ASP A 41 7.26 -5.18 -17.80
C ASP A 41 8.52 -6.00 -17.44
N MET A 42 9.65 -5.35 -17.15
CA MET A 42 10.87 -6.00 -16.66
C MET A 42 10.63 -6.75 -15.33
N ILE A 43 9.95 -6.12 -14.37
CA ILE A 43 9.68 -6.74 -13.06
C ILE A 43 8.69 -7.91 -13.19
N VAL A 44 7.67 -7.76 -14.03
CA VAL A 44 6.72 -8.85 -14.30
C VAL A 44 7.43 -10.04 -14.97
N GLU A 45 8.30 -9.78 -15.94
CA GLU A 45 9.05 -10.82 -16.63
C GLU A 45 10.00 -11.56 -15.68
N GLN A 46 10.81 -10.83 -14.91
CA GLN A 46 11.87 -11.42 -14.08
C GLN A 46 11.37 -11.98 -12.74
N LYS A 47 10.41 -11.33 -12.13
CA LYS A 47 9.96 -11.62 -10.76
C LYS A 47 8.52 -12.14 -10.67
N LYS A 48 7.77 -12.11 -11.76
CA LYS A 48 6.34 -12.45 -11.78
C LYS A 48 5.52 -11.64 -10.77
N LEU A 49 5.92 -10.41 -10.52
CA LEU A 49 5.30 -9.47 -9.58
C LEU A 49 4.48 -8.45 -10.35
N PRO A 50 3.13 -8.52 -10.29
CA PRO A 50 2.27 -7.51 -10.91
C PRO A 50 2.33 -6.20 -10.11
N ALA A 51 2.10 -5.08 -10.81
CA ALA A 51 1.99 -3.77 -10.17
C ALA A 51 0.80 -3.71 -9.20
N ASN A 52 0.99 -3.01 -8.09
CA ASN A 52 -0.09 -2.60 -7.19
C ASN A 52 -0.67 -1.25 -7.61
N VAL A 53 -1.61 -0.72 -6.81
CA VAL A 53 -2.23 0.59 -7.05
C VAL A 53 -1.22 1.73 -7.03
N ASP A 54 -0.19 1.64 -6.20
CA ASP A 54 0.74 2.76 -5.98
C ASP A 54 1.66 2.99 -7.16
N PHE A 55 1.98 1.94 -7.93
CA PHE A 55 2.97 2.02 -8.99
C PHE A 55 2.59 3.05 -10.08
N PHE A 56 1.40 2.93 -10.67
CA PHE A 56 0.95 3.88 -11.70
C PHE A 56 0.32 5.15 -11.11
N SER A 57 -0.09 5.15 -9.84
CA SER A 57 -0.58 6.37 -9.21
C SER A 57 0.50 7.44 -9.07
N ALA A 58 1.77 7.05 -8.93
CA ALA A 58 2.87 8.00 -8.86
C ALA A 58 2.95 8.90 -10.09
N SER A 59 2.93 8.33 -11.30
CA SER A 59 2.95 9.10 -12.55
C SER A 59 1.66 9.89 -12.77
N VAL A 60 0.51 9.40 -12.29
CA VAL A 60 -0.75 10.15 -12.31
C VAL A 60 -0.66 11.39 -11.42
N TYR A 61 -0.18 11.26 -10.19
CA TYR A 61 -0.08 12.37 -9.25
C TYR A 61 0.94 13.42 -9.72
N ASP A 62 2.11 12.99 -10.22
CA ASP A 62 3.10 13.90 -10.81
C ASP A 62 2.50 14.69 -11.98
N SER A 63 1.75 14.02 -12.86
CA SER A 63 1.08 14.68 -14.00
C SER A 63 0.00 15.68 -13.57
N LEU A 64 -0.60 15.49 -12.39
CA LEU A 64 -1.54 16.45 -11.79
C LEU A 64 -0.85 17.59 -11.04
N GLY A 65 0.47 17.63 -10.99
CA GLY A 65 1.23 18.64 -10.28
C GLY A 65 1.20 18.50 -8.77
N ILE A 66 0.89 17.30 -8.27
CA ILE A 66 0.90 17.01 -6.84
C ILE A 66 2.35 16.75 -6.42
N GLU A 67 2.79 17.42 -5.36
CA GLU A 67 4.12 17.22 -4.77
C GLU A 67 4.28 15.81 -4.22
N HIS A 68 5.48 15.23 -4.35
CA HIS A 68 5.76 13.84 -3.98
C HIS A 68 5.48 13.55 -2.50
N ASP A 69 5.73 14.51 -1.62
CA ASP A 69 5.47 14.40 -0.18
C ASP A 69 3.98 14.24 0.16
N LEU A 70 3.09 14.59 -0.77
CA LEU A 70 1.63 14.47 -0.61
C LEU A 70 1.07 13.13 -1.11
N PHE A 71 1.84 12.28 -1.76
CA PHE A 71 1.34 11.01 -2.30
C PHE A 71 0.81 10.08 -1.20
N THR A 72 1.55 9.94 -0.10
CA THR A 72 1.11 9.16 1.06
C THR A 72 -0.11 9.78 1.78
N PRO A 73 -0.15 11.10 2.06
CA PRO A 73 -1.35 11.76 2.56
C PRO A 73 -2.59 11.54 1.69
N ILE A 74 -2.49 11.63 0.37
CA ILE A 74 -3.62 11.38 -0.55
C ILE A 74 -4.11 9.93 -0.44
N PHE A 75 -3.17 8.98 -0.35
CA PHE A 75 -3.54 7.59 -0.10
C PHE A 75 -4.31 7.44 1.22
N ALA A 76 -3.88 8.10 2.30
CA ALA A 76 -4.55 8.06 3.60
C ALA A 76 -5.98 8.65 3.51
N VAL A 77 -6.16 9.78 2.82
CA VAL A 77 -7.48 10.36 2.55
C VAL A 77 -8.38 9.37 1.82
N SER A 78 -7.89 8.76 0.76
CA SER A 78 -8.63 7.75 -0.01
C SER A 78 -8.99 6.51 0.82
N ARG A 79 -8.12 6.12 1.75
CA ARG A 79 -8.32 4.97 2.63
C ARG A 79 -9.32 5.24 3.77
N THR A 80 -9.57 6.49 4.11
CA THR A 80 -10.47 6.86 5.21
C THR A 80 -11.87 6.27 5.03
N SER A 81 -12.40 6.25 3.82
CA SER A 81 -13.69 5.61 3.52
C SER A 81 -13.70 4.12 3.86
N GLY A 82 -12.62 3.42 3.54
CA GLY A 82 -12.46 2.00 3.88
C GLY A 82 -12.34 1.76 5.38
N TRP A 83 -11.62 2.62 6.09
CA TRP A 83 -11.53 2.55 7.56
C TRP A 83 -12.90 2.79 8.21
N VAL A 84 -13.64 3.80 7.74
CA VAL A 84 -15.00 4.07 8.24
C VAL A 84 -15.92 2.87 8.00
N ALA A 85 -15.89 2.28 6.82
CA ALA A 85 -16.66 1.07 6.52
C ALA A 85 -16.34 -0.08 7.49
N HIS A 86 -15.07 -0.37 7.72
CA HIS A 86 -14.65 -1.40 8.67
C HIS A 86 -15.01 -1.08 10.12
N ILE A 87 -14.94 0.19 10.53
CA ILE A 87 -15.35 0.60 11.88
C ILE A 87 -16.86 0.41 12.07
N LEU A 88 -17.67 0.79 11.09
CA LEU A 88 -19.13 0.61 11.13
C LEU A 88 -19.50 -0.88 11.17
N GLU A 89 -18.84 -1.70 10.35
CA GLU A 89 -19.02 -3.16 10.36
C GLU A 89 -18.66 -3.75 11.74
N GLN A 90 -17.54 -3.34 12.31
CA GLN A 90 -17.12 -3.77 13.65
C GLN A 90 -18.13 -3.34 14.72
N TYR A 91 -18.65 -2.14 14.66
CA TYR A 91 -19.62 -1.63 15.63
C TYR A 91 -20.97 -2.32 15.53
N ALA A 92 -21.39 -2.75 14.35
CA ALA A 92 -22.64 -3.48 14.16
C ALA A 92 -22.68 -4.83 14.93
N ASN A 93 -21.53 -5.45 15.14
CA ASN A 93 -21.35 -6.67 15.93
C ASN A 93 -20.06 -6.58 16.77
N ASN A 94 -20.03 -5.58 17.65
CA ASN A 94 -18.81 -5.27 18.39
C ASN A 94 -18.48 -6.34 19.43
N ARG A 95 -17.26 -6.81 19.36
CA ARG A 95 -16.69 -7.77 20.30
C ARG A 95 -15.29 -7.31 20.69
N LEU A 96 -15.04 -7.27 21.99
CA LEU A 96 -13.70 -6.98 22.49
C LEU A 96 -12.71 -8.03 21.99
N ILE A 97 -11.77 -7.61 21.15
CA ILE A 97 -10.65 -8.44 20.70
C ILE A 97 -9.59 -8.42 21.80
N ARG A 98 -9.58 -9.46 22.60
CA ARG A 98 -8.57 -9.65 23.65
C ARG A 98 -7.90 -11.00 23.43
N PRO A 99 -6.76 -11.06 22.76
CA PRO A 99 -6.03 -12.29 22.59
C PRO A 99 -5.63 -12.83 23.97
N ARG A 100 -5.86 -14.12 24.18
CA ARG A 100 -5.36 -14.83 25.35
C ARG A 100 -3.96 -15.31 25.03
N ALA A 101 -3.03 -15.08 25.95
CA ALA A 101 -1.67 -15.57 25.87
C ALA A 101 -1.34 -16.31 27.16
N GLU A 102 -0.65 -17.43 27.05
CA GLU A 102 -0.04 -18.13 28.16
C GLU A 102 1.44 -17.73 28.23
N TYR A 103 1.86 -17.31 29.39
CA TYR A 103 3.26 -16.98 29.60
C TYR A 103 4.08 -18.26 29.70
N VAL A 104 5.06 -18.42 28.81
CA VAL A 104 5.95 -19.60 28.73
C VAL A 104 7.40 -19.24 29.06
N GLY A 105 7.67 -18.04 29.52
CA GLY A 105 9.00 -17.59 29.93
C GLY A 105 9.36 -18.01 31.34
N PRO A 106 10.59 -17.73 31.80
CA PRO A 106 11.02 -18.03 33.15
C PRO A 106 10.21 -17.29 34.22
N ASP A 107 9.81 -17.98 35.26
CA ASP A 107 9.11 -17.40 36.40
C ASP A 107 10.04 -16.59 37.31
N MET A 108 9.49 -15.56 37.97
CA MET A 108 10.09 -14.85 39.10
C MET A 108 11.56 -14.43 38.87
N GLN A 109 11.86 -13.80 37.74
CA GLN A 109 13.18 -13.26 37.46
C GLN A 109 13.51 -12.15 38.46
N LYS A 110 14.71 -12.23 39.08
CA LYS A 110 15.21 -11.12 39.89
C LYS A 110 15.62 -9.95 39.00
N TYR A 111 15.23 -8.75 39.41
CA TYR A 111 15.72 -7.55 38.73
C TYR A 111 17.23 -7.43 38.97
N VAL A 112 17.98 -7.31 37.87
CA VAL A 112 19.44 -7.01 37.89
C VAL A 112 19.59 -5.59 37.36
N PRO A 113 20.21 -4.67 38.17
CA PRO A 113 20.49 -3.31 37.72
C PRO A 113 21.33 -3.28 36.46
N ILE A 114 21.19 -2.23 35.64
CA ILE A 114 21.84 -2.15 34.32
C ILE A 114 23.37 -2.20 34.39
N ASN A 115 23.94 -1.72 35.47
CA ASN A 115 25.37 -1.73 35.76
C ASN A 115 25.91 -3.08 36.27
N GLU A 116 25.05 -4.07 36.46
CA GLU A 116 25.37 -5.43 36.90
C GLU A 116 24.98 -6.52 35.89
N ARG A 117 24.56 -6.09 34.68
CA ARG A 117 24.15 -7.00 33.57
C ARG A 117 25.31 -7.32 32.66
#